data_dccd8fe6cfac69b107bafd2821d7ee7f
#
_entry.id   dccd8fe6cfac69b107bafd2821d7ee7f
#
_cell.length_a   1.000
_cell.length_b   1.000
_cell.length_c   1.000
_cell.angle_alpha   90.00
_cell.angle_beta   90.00
_cell.angle_gamma   90.00
#
_symmetry.space_group_name_H-M   'P 1'
#
loop_
_entity.id
_entity.type
_entity.pdbx_description
1 polymer ?
#
loop_
_entity_poly.entity_id
_entity_poly.type
_entity_poly.pdbx_seq_one_letter_code
_entity_poly.pdbx_strand_id
1 'polypeptide(L)'
;MVRAAAFIVFLLSVAGHGRSQTQSYNAIYSFGDSISDTGNLCVGPGGCPSWDDTGKPPYGNTHFGRPTGRCTDQGRSQPAESTVQSATDLRVSARVHAAERFGLPLLPPSKASGGDFRKGANMAIIGATAMDFEFFRSRGLGGSVWSDGSLGADCKSYFKKSLFVVGEFGGNDYNAALFTPGKGMAEARSYVPQVVDRITSGVEVFIGLGATELVVPGVLPIGCFPVYLTLYPSSNKGDYDDIGCLRSFNSLSSYHNDLLKQAVSALQSKHGGVRLMYADFYAQVTDMVRSPETFGLKYGLRVCCGAGGQGSYNYNNDARCGTAGASACGDPEKYLVWDGVHLTDAAYGSIAGGWLDGTYCSPVHPALRCRQHGHCL
;
A
#
# COMPACT_ATOMS: atom_id res chain seq x y z
N MET A 1 14.38 -2.76 79.14
CA MET A 1 15.01 -2.54 77.81
C MET A 1 14.45 -3.59 76.90
N VAL A 2 13.44 -3.19 76.13
CA VAL A 2 12.77 -4.06 75.14
C VAL A 2 13.20 -3.58 73.75
N ARG A 3 13.87 -4.43 72.95
CA ARG A 3 14.27 -4.14 71.57
C ARG A 3 13.12 -4.46 70.64
N ALA A 4 12.59 -3.44 70.00
CA ALA A 4 11.65 -3.61 68.92
C ALA A 4 12.39 -3.98 67.59
N ALA A 5 12.08 -5.13 67.06
CA ALA A 5 12.55 -5.54 65.75
C ALA A 5 11.54 -5.04 64.67
N ALA A 6 11.99 -4.15 63.82
CA ALA A 6 11.21 -3.70 62.66
C ALA A 6 11.35 -4.71 61.50
N PHE A 7 10.23 -5.35 61.10
CA PHE A 7 10.15 -6.16 59.90
C PHE A 7 9.86 -5.23 58.71
N ILE A 8 10.84 -5.09 57.82
CA ILE A 8 10.65 -4.45 56.53
C ILE A 8 10.11 -5.51 55.55
N VAL A 9 8.83 -5.38 55.20
CA VAL A 9 8.21 -6.20 54.15
C VAL A 9 8.53 -5.56 52.81
N PHE A 10 9.42 -6.17 52.05
CA PHE A 10 9.67 -5.83 50.65
C PHE A 10 8.51 -6.37 49.80
N LEU A 11 7.57 -5.52 49.44
CA LEU A 11 6.59 -5.81 48.37
C LEU A 11 7.29 -5.73 47.01
N LEU A 12 7.72 -6.87 46.49
CA LEU A 12 8.07 -7.02 45.10
C LEU A 12 6.80 -6.87 44.25
N SER A 13 6.56 -5.68 43.76
CA SER A 13 5.61 -5.46 42.67
C SER A 13 6.14 -6.11 41.40
N VAL A 14 5.69 -7.33 41.14
CA VAL A 14 5.83 -7.95 39.81
C VAL A 14 4.96 -7.13 38.85
N ALA A 15 5.57 -6.16 38.19
CA ALA A 15 4.94 -5.51 37.04
C ALA A 15 4.82 -6.57 35.95
N GLY A 16 3.69 -7.27 35.98
CA GLY A 16 3.28 -8.11 34.86
C GLY A 16 3.20 -7.21 33.63
N HIS A 17 4.13 -7.37 32.71
CA HIS A 17 3.99 -6.83 31.37
C HIS A 17 2.77 -7.51 30.74
N GLY A 18 1.61 -6.88 30.89
CA GLY A 18 0.42 -7.26 30.15
C GLY A 18 0.77 -7.21 28.67
N ARG A 19 1.01 -8.37 28.06
CA ARG A 19 1.03 -8.47 26.61
C ARG A 19 -0.32 -7.97 26.11
N SER A 20 -0.34 -6.78 25.52
CA SER A 20 -1.46 -6.32 24.72
C SER A 20 -1.81 -7.48 23.79
N GLN A 21 -3.02 -8.03 23.92
CA GLN A 21 -3.52 -8.99 22.94
C GLN A 21 -3.74 -8.20 21.65
N THR A 22 -2.72 -8.18 20.80
CA THR A 22 -2.90 -7.79 19.41
C THR A 22 -3.89 -8.79 18.80
N GLN A 23 -4.93 -8.29 18.15
CA GLN A 23 -5.85 -9.15 17.41
C GLN A 23 -5.01 -10.02 16.48
N SER A 24 -5.02 -11.34 16.67
CA SER A 24 -4.26 -12.26 15.85
C SER A 24 -5.11 -12.70 14.67
N TYR A 25 -4.67 -12.37 13.48
CA TYR A 25 -5.24 -12.93 12.25
C TYR A 25 -4.57 -14.25 11.89
N ASN A 26 -5.33 -15.15 11.31
CA ASN A 26 -4.79 -16.39 10.74
C ASN A 26 -3.98 -16.11 9.47
N ALA A 27 -4.45 -15.13 8.69
CA ALA A 27 -3.89 -14.76 7.40
C ALA A 27 -4.23 -13.32 7.02
N ILE A 28 -3.48 -12.76 6.06
CA ILE A 28 -3.81 -11.52 5.37
C ILE A 28 -3.94 -11.79 3.88
N TYR A 29 -5.02 -11.35 3.27
CA TYR A 29 -5.21 -11.36 1.82
C TYR A 29 -5.20 -9.92 1.30
N SER A 30 -4.27 -9.65 0.39
CA SER A 30 -4.03 -8.30 -0.15
C SER A 30 -4.36 -8.26 -1.63
N PHE A 31 -5.13 -7.26 -2.03
CA PHE A 31 -5.51 -6.96 -3.41
C PHE A 31 -5.10 -5.52 -3.71
N GLY A 32 -4.77 -5.21 -4.95
CA GLY A 32 -4.34 -3.87 -5.33
C GLY A 32 -3.54 -3.86 -6.63
N ASP A 33 -2.85 -2.78 -6.87
CA ASP A 33 -2.02 -2.58 -8.05
C ASP A 33 -0.50 -2.59 -7.74
N SER A 34 0.29 -1.80 -8.48
CA SER A 34 1.75 -1.73 -8.32
C SER A 34 2.20 -1.20 -6.96
N ILE A 35 1.37 -0.41 -6.28
CA ILE A 35 1.62 0.08 -4.91
C ILE A 35 1.73 -1.08 -3.92
N SER A 36 1.17 -2.23 -4.27
CA SER A 36 0.99 -3.38 -3.39
C SER A 36 1.56 -4.68 -3.94
N ASP A 37 1.94 -4.74 -5.21
CA ASP A 37 2.46 -5.95 -5.85
C ASP A 37 3.78 -6.39 -5.22
N THR A 38 3.86 -7.64 -4.79
CA THR A 38 5.06 -8.29 -4.25
C THR A 38 5.71 -9.24 -5.25
N GLY A 39 5.32 -9.18 -6.52
CA GLY A 39 5.94 -9.95 -7.58
C GLY A 39 5.02 -10.66 -8.55
N ASN A 40 3.71 -10.50 -8.45
CA ASN A 40 2.76 -11.23 -9.29
C ASN A 40 2.96 -11.01 -10.79
N LEU A 41 3.40 -9.81 -11.21
CA LEU A 41 3.66 -9.55 -12.62
C LEU A 41 4.79 -10.42 -13.17
N CYS A 42 5.76 -10.79 -12.36
CA CYS A 42 7.04 -11.37 -12.77
C CYS A 42 7.21 -12.87 -12.45
N VAL A 43 6.29 -13.51 -11.74
CA VAL A 43 6.42 -14.93 -11.31
C VAL A 43 5.99 -15.96 -12.38
N GLY A 44 5.52 -15.52 -13.54
CA GLY A 44 5.17 -16.41 -14.64
C GLY A 44 6.39 -17.03 -15.35
N PRO A 45 6.21 -18.07 -16.18
CA PRO A 45 7.29 -18.72 -16.91
C PRO A 45 8.15 -17.79 -17.78
N GLY A 46 7.59 -16.66 -18.21
CA GLY A 46 8.27 -15.64 -19.01
C GLY A 46 9.04 -14.60 -18.21
N GLY A 47 8.99 -14.65 -16.87
CA GLY A 47 9.55 -13.60 -16.02
C GLY A 47 8.82 -12.26 -16.17
N CYS A 48 9.52 -11.14 -15.84
CA CYS A 48 8.96 -9.80 -16.03
C CYS A 48 8.78 -9.49 -17.52
N PRO A 49 7.66 -8.86 -17.93
CA PRO A 49 7.51 -8.36 -19.29
C PRO A 49 8.65 -7.41 -19.68
N SER A 50 9.03 -7.39 -20.95
CA SER A 50 10.15 -6.59 -21.44
C SER A 50 9.96 -5.06 -21.28
N TRP A 51 8.73 -4.60 -21.16
CA TRP A 51 8.37 -3.21 -20.92
C TRP A 51 8.44 -2.79 -19.45
N ASP A 52 8.57 -3.77 -18.54
CA ASP A 52 8.61 -3.54 -17.09
C ASP A 52 10.05 -3.49 -16.59
N ASP A 53 10.48 -2.32 -16.13
CA ASP A 53 11.81 -2.11 -15.58
C ASP A 53 11.91 -2.47 -14.09
N THR A 54 10.77 -2.71 -13.41
CA THR A 54 10.77 -3.06 -11.97
C THR A 54 11.42 -4.42 -11.67
N GLY A 55 11.60 -5.24 -12.69
CA GLY A 55 12.37 -6.48 -12.63
C GLY A 55 13.89 -6.33 -12.64
N LYS A 56 14.42 -5.11 -12.72
CA LYS A 56 15.86 -4.82 -12.85
C LYS A 56 16.36 -3.97 -11.70
N PRO A 57 17.67 -4.03 -11.35
CA PRO A 57 18.24 -3.06 -10.42
C PRO A 57 17.98 -1.62 -10.89
N PRO A 58 17.76 -0.64 -9.99
CA PRO A 58 17.92 -0.75 -8.55
C PRO A 58 16.65 -1.20 -7.78
N TYR A 59 15.61 -1.65 -8.48
CA TYR A 59 14.43 -2.19 -7.81
C TYR A 59 14.76 -3.45 -7.00
N GLY A 60 14.30 -3.53 -5.75
CA GLY A 60 14.47 -4.67 -4.88
C GLY A 60 15.89 -4.92 -4.35
N ASN A 61 16.84 -4.02 -4.59
CA ASN A 61 18.21 -4.15 -4.07
C ASN A 61 18.28 -4.33 -2.56
N THR A 62 17.26 -3.90 -1.87
CA THR A 62 17.15 -3.85 -0.42
C THR A 62 16.14 -4.86 0.14
N HIS A 63 15.42 -5.59 -0.70
CA HIS A 63 14.52 -6.66 -0.28
C HIS A 63 15.09 -8.04 -0.69
N PHE A 64 16.10 -8.51 0.06
CA PHE A 64 16.78 -9.80 -0.17
C PHE A 64 17.36 -9.95 -1.61
N GLY A 65 17.73 -8.85 -2.26
CA GLY A 65 18.13 -8.87 -3.67
C GLY A 65 16.99 -9.24 -4.63
N ARG A 66 15.74 -9.19 -4.16
CA ARG A 66 14.56 -9.48 -4.96
C ARG A 66 13.89 -8.18 -5.36
N PRO A 67 13.84 -7.84 -6.64
CA PRO A 67 12.98 -6.77 -7.12
C PRO A 67 11.54 -7.01 -6.65
N THR A 68 10.86 -5.96 -6.22
CA THR A 68 9.41 -6.01 -6.10
C THR A 68 8.88 -6.33 -7.49
N GLY A 69 8.29 -7.50 -7.67
CA GLY A 69 7.98 -8.05 -8.97
C GLY A 69 8.79 -9.30 -9.34
N ARG A 70 9.72 -9.77 -8.51
CA ARG A 70 10.42 -11.04 -8.78
C ARG A 70 10.33 -12.03 -7.64
N CYS A 71 9.67 -13.14 -7.89
CA CYS A 71 10.08 -14.44 -7.46
C CYS A 71 10.71 -15.15 -8.66
N THR A 72 11.99 -14.93 -8.94
CA THR A 72 12.75 -15.91 -9.67
C THR A 72 13.51 -16.71 -8.64
N ASP A 73 13.04 -17.90 -8.33
CA ASP A 73 13.93 -18.96 -7.97
C ASP A 73 13.47 -20.27 -8.57
N GLN A 74 14.22 -20.71 -9.56
CA GLN A 74 14.33 -22.11 -9.88
C GLN A 74 15.05 -22.78 -8.72
N GLY A 75 14.31 -23.59 -7.93
CA GLY A 75 14.79 -24.69 -7.16
C GLY A 75 16.20 -24.59 -6.56
N ARG A 76 16.33 -23.91 -5.44
CA ARG A 76 17.30 -24.29 -4.40
C ARG A 76 16.71 -23.98 -3.03
N SER A 77 16.33 -25.06 -2.35
CA SER A 77 16.23 -25.08 -0.91
C SER A 77 17.57 -24.62 -0.33
N GLN A 78 17.60 -23.46 0.32
CA GLN A 78 18.68 -23.13 1.24
C GLN A 78 18.11 -23.12 2.66
N PRO A 79 18.86 -23.71 3.62
CA PRO A 79 18.41 -23.81 5.00
C PRO A 79 18.38 -22.44 5.67
N ALA A 80 17.41 -22.28 6.55
CA ALA A 80 17.35 -21.19 7.50
C ALA A 80 18.57 -21.28 8.42
N GLU A 81 19.55 -20.43 8.19
CA GLU A 81 20.47 -19.97 9.24
C GLU A 81 21.23 -18.74 8.77
N SER A 82 21.18 -17.75 9.62
CA SER A 82 22.22 -16.83 9.98
C SER A 82 21.98 -15.35 9.75
N THR A 83 22.06 -14.70 10.88
CA THR A 83 22.60 -13.36 11.14
C THR A 83 21.86 -12.19 10.51
N VAL A 84 21.04 -11.60 11.38
CA VAL A 84 20.63 -10.20 11.33
C VAL A 84 21.86 -9.33 11.14
N GLN A 85 22.03 -8.81 9.95
CA GLN A 85 22.91 -7.69 9.71
C GLN A 85 22.15 -6.65 8.91
N SER A 86 21.89 -5.54 9.56
CA SER A 86 21.46 -4.23 9.07
C SER A 86 21.26 -4.17 7.55
N ALA A 87 20.02 -4.27 7.11
CA ALA A 87 19.61 -4.04 5.75
C ALA A 87 18.58 -2.92 5.71
N THR A 88 18.97 -1.81 5.17
CA THR A 88 18.10 -0.69 4.78
C THR A 88 17.42 -1.06 3.47
N ASP A 89 16.11 -1.29 3.49
CA ASP A 89 15.37 -1.92 2.40
C ASP A 89 14.25 -1.10 1.79
N LEU A 90 14.17 -1.15 0.46
CA LEU A 90 13.29 -0.34 -0.37
C LEU A 90 12.27 -1.17 -1.12
N ARG A 91 11.03 -0.98 -0.79
CA ARG A 91 9.77 -1.51 -1.28
C ARG A 91 9.28 -2.78 -0.63
N VAL A 92 8.71 -2.56 0.51
CA VAL A 92 7.72 -3.45 1.09
C VAL A 92 6.42 -2.64 1.15
N SER A 93 5.36 -3.12 0.52
CA SER A 93 4.08 -2.40 0.58
C SER A 93 3.61 -2.25 2.03
N ALA A 94 2.78 -1.25 2.32
CA ALA A 94 2.21 -1.04 3.65
C ALA A 94 1.58 -2.33 4.24
N ARG A 95 1.22 -3.29 3.42
CA ARG A 95 0.59 -4.55 3.79
C ARG A 95 1.56 -5.62 4.24
N VAL A 96 2.79 -5.59 3.75
CA VAL A 96 3.85 -6.45 4.23
C VAL A 96 4.26 -6.01 5.63
N HIS A 97 4.40 -4.71 5.86
CA HIS A 97 4.61 -4.16 7.20
C HIS A 97 3.44 -4.49 8.14
N ALA A 98 2.21 -4.53 7.65
CA ALA A 98 1.06 -4.99 8.42
C ALA A 98 1.17 -6.47 8.80
N ALA A 99 1.60 -7.34 7.88
CA ALA A 99 1.80 -8.76 8.17
C ALA A 99 2.83 -8.96 9.29
N GLU A 100 3.96 -8.26 9.23
CA GLU A 100 4.99 -8.28 10.27
C GLU A 100 4.44 -7.82 11.63
N ARG A 101 3.63 -6.76 11.65
CA ARG A 101 2.99 -6.25 12.89
C ARG A 101 2.04 -7.25 13.53
N PHE A 102 1.46 -8.17 12.77
CA PHE A 102 0.63 -9.27 13.26
C PHE A 102 1.40 -10.58 13.47
N GLY A 103 2.72 -10.58 13.30
CA GLY A 103 3.55 -11.77 13.42
C GLY A 103 3.29 -12.81 12.33
N LEU A 104 2.81 -12.38 11.18
CA LEU A 104 2.60 -13.20 10.00
C LEU A 104 3.84 -13.12 9.08
N PRO A 105 4.11 -14.16 8.29
CA PRO A 105 5.19 -14.11 7.31
C PRO A 105 4.89 -13.08 6.21
N LEU A 106 5.91 -12.69 5.47
CA LEU A 106 5.75 -11.89 4.26
C LEU A 106 4.76 -12.56 3.32
N LEU A 107 3.83 -11.76 2.77
CA LEU A 107 2.79 -12.28 1.90
C LEU A 107 3.40 -12.74 0.56
N PRO A 108 3.31 -14.02 0.23
CA PRO A 108 3.79 -14.51 -1.06
C PRO A 108 2.91 -13.96 -2.19
N PRO A 109 3.47 -13.70 -3.38
CA PRO A 109 2.67 -13.40 -4.57
C PRO A 109 1.78 -14.61 -4.89
N SER A 110 0.51 -14.38 -5.14
CA SER A 110 -0.49 -15.46 -5.35
C SER A 110 -0.21 -16.34 -6.56
N LYS A 111 0.53 -15.80 -7.53
CA LYS A 111 0.95 -16.52 -8.75
C LYS A 111 2.23 -17.32 -8.57
N ALA A 112 2.87 -17.31 -7.39
CA ALA A 112 4.09 -18.06 -7.13
C ALA A 112 3.81 -19.59 -7.16
N SER A 113 4.54 -20.30 -7.99
CA SER A 113 4.46 -21.77 -8.05
C SER A 113 4.94 -22.40 -6.73
N GLY A 114 4.13 -23.26 -6.13
CA GLY A 114 4.46 -23.94 -4.87
C GLY A 114 4.39 -23.04 -3.63
N GLY A 115 3.72 -21.89 -3.71
CA GLY A 115 3.55 -20.97 -2.57
C GLY A 115 2.70 -21.59 -1.44
N ASP A 116 3.09 -21.33 -0.20
CA ASP A 116 2.25 -21.61 0.97
C ASP A 116 1.35 -20.42 1.29
N PHE A 117 0.10 -20.51 0.92
CA PHE A 117 -0.90 -19.45 1.09
C PHE A 117 -1.72 -19.57 2.39
N ARG A 118 -1.38 -20.51 3.28
CA ARG A 118 -2.10 -20.71 4.54
C ARG A 118 -2.02 -19.51 5.49
N LYS A 119 -1.02 -18.64 5.33
CA LYS A 119 -0.87 -17.41 6.12
C LYS A 119 -1.25 -16.16 5.34
N GLY A 120 -1.83 -16.31 4.16
CA GLY A 120 -2.26 -15.24 3.29
C GLY A 120 -1.55 -15.22 1.96
N ALA A 121 -1.98 -14.31 1.10
CA ALA A 121 -1.40 -14.11 -0.22
C ALA A 121 -1.54 -12.64 -0.65
N ASN A 122 -0.63 -12.22 -1.50
CA ASN A 122 -0.75 -10.95 -2.21
C ASN A 122 -1.23 -11.22 -3.64
N MET A 123 -2.43 -10.72 -3.99
CA MET A 123 -3.04 -10.81 -5.31
C MET A 123 -2.87 -9.51 -6.11
N ALA A 124 -2.24 -8.48 -5.54
CA ALA A 124 -1.98 -7.23 -6.23
C ALA A 124 -1.04 -7.46 -7.42
N ILE A 125 -1.27 -6.71 -8.51
CA ILE A 125 -0.44 -6.81 -9.72
C ILE A 125 -0.22 -5.42 -10.33
N ILE A 126 1.00 -5.17 -10.79
CA ILE A 126 1.38 -3.91 -11.46
C ILE A 126 0.41 -3.60 -12.61
N GLY A 127 -0.09 -2.38 -12.64
CA GLY A 127 -1.02 -1.92 -13.68
C GLY A 127 -2.46 -2.38 -13.49
N ALA A 128 -2.80 -3.09 -12.40
CA ALA A 128 -4.18 -3.51 -12.15
C ALA A 128 -5.13 -2.32 -12.04
N THR A 129 -6.32 -2.50 -12.58
CA THR A 129 -7.42 -1.54 -12.60
C THR A 129 -8.65 -2.13 -11.93
N ALA A 130 -9.55 -1.28 -11.42
CA ALA A 130 -10.87 -1.72 -10.95
C ALA A 130 -11.78 -2.09 -12.11
N MET A 131 -11.65 -1.38 -13.25
CA MET A 131 -12.43 -1.63 -14.46
C MET A 131 -11.76 -2.71 -15.31
N ASP A 132 -12.58 -3.45 -16.08
CA ASP A 132 -12.12 -4.52 -16.96
C ASP A 132 -11.59 -3.99 -18.31
N PHE A 133 -10.99 -4.90 -19.07
CA PHE A 133 -10.42 -4.59 -20.38
C PHE A 133 -11.46 -4.02 -21.37
N GLU A 134 -12.70 -4.51 -21.38
CA GLU A 134 -13.76 -4.06 -22.28
C GLU A 134 -14.16 -2.61 -22.00
N PHE A 135 -14.13 -2.19 -20.73
CA PHE A 135 -14.37 -0.80 -20.35
C PHE A 135 -13.37 0.14 -21.07
N PHE A 136 -12.09 -0.21 -21.06
CA PHE A 136 -11.04 0.61 -21.67
C PHE A 136 -11.07 0.51 -23.20
N ARG A 137 -11.20 -0.71 -23.74
CA ARG A 137 -11.25 -0.96 -25.17
C ARG A 137 -12.39 -0.20 -25.86
N SER A 138 -13.59 -0.21 -25.30
CA SER A 138 -14.76 0.49 -25.83
C SER A 138 -14.59 2.01 -25.88
N ARG A 139 -13.64 2.56 -25.16
CA ARG A 139 -13.29 4.00 -25.08
C ARG A 139 -12.03 4.37 -25.88
N GLY A 140 -11.46 3.41 -26.64
CA GLY A 140 -10.25 3.60 -27.41
C GLY A 140 -9.00 3.80 -26.54
N LEU A 141 -8.99 3.25 -25.33
CA LEU A 141 -7.88 3.29 -24.38
C LEU A 141 -7.05 2.01 -24.49
N GLY A 142 -5.73 2.11 -24.30
CA GLY A 142 -4.80 0.97 -24.29
C GLY A 142 -5.02 0.06 -23.07
N GLY A 143 -4.53 -1.18 -23.20
CA GLY A 143 -4.86 -2.27 -22.31
C GLY A 143 -4.59 -2.03 -20.83
N SER A 144 -5.49 -2.55 -20.01
CA SER A 144 -5.31 -2.74 -18.57
C SER A 144 -4.74 -4.11 -18.28
N VAL A 145 -3.95 -4.24 -17.21
CA VAL A 145 -3.56 -5.54 -16.67
C VAL A 145 -4.64 -5.96 -15.69
N TRP A 146 -5.28 -7.09 -15.97
CA TRP A 146 -6.36 -7.61 -15.15
C TRP A 146 -5.86 -8.69 -14.19
N SER A 147 -6.25 -8.63 -12.90
CA SER A 147 -5.96 -9.68 -11.93
C SER A 147 -7.21 -10.53 -11.68
N ASP A 148 -7.18 -11.78 -12.12
CA ASP A 148 -8.21 -12.77 -11.82
C ASP A 148 -7.87 -13.45 -10.48
N GLY A 149 -8.60 -13.09 -9.44
CA GLY A 149 -8.47 -13.68 -8.11
C GLY A 149 -9.61 -14.63 -7.80
N SER A 150 -9.59 -15.86 -8.34
CA SER A 150 -10.54 -16.88 -7.93
C SER A 150 -10.16 -17.49 -6.58
N LEU A 151 -10.94 -17.20 -5.53
CA LEU A 151 -10.83 -17.86 -4.23
C LEU A 151 -11.80 -19.05 -4.17
N GLY A 152 -11.29 -20.21 -3.79
CA GLY A 152 -12.11 -21.43 -3.65
C GLY A 152 -13.18 -21.30 -2.55
N ALA A 153 -14.32 -21.96 -2.77
CA ALA A 153 -15.57 -21.74 -2.04
C ALA A 153 -15.62 -22.25 -0.58
N ASP A 154 -14.62 -22.97 -0.08
CA ASP A 154 -14.74 -23.75 1.17
C ASP A 154 -14.00 -23.18 2.39
N CYS A 155 -13.67 -21.87 2.38
CA CYS A 155 -12.80 -21.24 3.39
C CYS A 155 -13.52 -20.31 4.38
N LYS A 156 -14.86 -20.34 4.49
CA LYS A 156 -15.64 -19.37 5.29
C LYS A 156 -15.19 -19.24 6.75
N SER A 157 -14.93 -20.36 7.43
CA SER A 157 -14.50 -20.35 8.83
C SER A 157 -13.09 -19.77 9.00
N TYR A 158 -12.24 -19.94 8.00
CA TYR A 158 -10.89 -19.42 7.97
C TYR A 158 -10.88 -17.91 7.67
N PHE A 159 -11.70 -17.47 6.74
CA PHE A 159 -11.84 -16.06 6.35
C PHE A 159 -12.38 -15.17 7.47
N LYS A 160 -13.22 -15.70 8.36
CA LYS A 160 -13.68 -14.99 9.56
C LYS A 160 -12.56 -14.52 10.49
N LYS A 161 -11.37 -15.17 10.44
CA LYS A 161 -10.19 -14.82 11.24
C LYS A 161 -9.07 -14.28 10.38
N SER A 162 -9.38 -13.82 9.18
CA SER A 162 -8.41 -13.26 8.25
C SER A 162 -8.70 -11.79 8.00
N LEU A 163 -7.65 -11.02 7.75
CA LEU A 163 -7.75 -9.62 7.33
C LEU A 163 -7.71 -9.54 5.81
N PHE A 164 -8.65 -8.81 5.22
CA PHE A 164 -8.68 -8.51 3.79
C PHE A 164 -8.33 -7.05 3.57
N VAL A 165 -7.32 -6.78 2.77
CA VAL A 165 -6.97 -5.43 2.31
C VAL A 165 -7.32 -5.33 0.84
N VAL A 166 -8.40 -4.58 0.53
CA VAL A 166 -9.03 -4.51 -0.78
C VAL A 166 -8.81 -3.14 -1.40
N GLY A 167 -7.80 -3.01 -2.21
CA GLY A 167 -7.37 -1.77 -2.84
C GLY A 167 -5.90 -1.49 -2.46
N GLU A 168 -5.29 -0.36 -2.76
CA GLU A 168 -5.99 0.75 -3.39
C GLU A 168 -6.15 0.48 -4.90
N PHE A 169 -7.26 0.94 -5.46
CA PHE A 169 -7.57 0.85 -6.88
C PHE A 169 -8.07 2.21 -7.38
N GLY A 170 -7.88 2.50 -8.65
CA GLY A 170 -8.35 3.71 -9.32
C GLY A 170 -7.22 4.52 -9.96
N GLY A 171 -6.02 4.51 -9.39
CA GLY A 171 -4.88 5.24 -9.97
C GLY A 171 -4.64 4.87 -11.43
N ASN A 172 -4.55 3.60 -11.75
CA ASN A 172 -4.36 3.10 -13.11
C ASN A 172 -5.58 3.32 -14.01
N ASP A 173 -6.79 3.25 -13.44
CA ASP A 173 -8.03 3.56 -14.18
C ASP A 173 -8.01 5.00 -14.68
N TYR A 174 -7.58 5.95 -13.85
CA TYR A 174 -7.49 7.37 -14.23
C TYR A 174 -6.31 7.63 -15.15
N ASN A 175 -5.18 6.95 -14.95
CA ASN A 175 -4.00 7.05 -15.80
C ASN A 175 -4.31 6.68 -17.25
N ALA A 176 -5.20 5.72 -17.47
CA ALA A 176 -5.63 5.34 -18.81
C ALA A 176 -6.18 6.54 -19.62
N ALA A 177 -6.92 7.45 -18.98
CA ALA A 177 -7.38 8.67 -19.62
C ALA A 177 -6.35 9.80 -19.54
N LEU A 178 -5.68 9.97 -18.41
CA LEU A 178 -4.73 11.09 -18.19
C LEU A 178 -3.56 11.03 -19.17
N PHE A 179 -3.01 9.85 -19.45
CA PHE A 179 -1.85 9.69 -20.33
C PHE A 179 -2.21 9.39 -21.81
N THR A 180 -3.50 9.33 -22.14
CA THR A 180 -3.91 9.13 -23.53
C THR A 180 -4.15 10.48 -24.24
N PRO A 181 -3.47 10.76 -25.37
CA PRO A 181 -3.67 11.99 -26.12
C PRO A 181 -5.14 12.20 -26.50
N GLY A 182 -5.63 13.43 -26.33
CA GLY A 182 -7.01 13.81 -26.61
C GLY A 182 -8.05 13.43 -25.54
N LYS A 183 -7.63 12.74 -24.49
CA LYS A 183 -8.40 12.48 -23.27
C LYS A 183 -7.98 13.49 -22.19
N GLY A 184 -8.10 13.19 -20.93
CA GLY A 184 -7.58 14.04 -19.85
C GLY A 184 -8.46 14.03 -18.62
N MET A 185 -8.35 15.11 -17.82
CA MET A 185 -8.95 15.18 -16.47
C MET A 185 -10.48 14.98 -16.47
N ALA A 186 -11.20 15.57 -17.43
CA ALA A 186 -12.66 15.43 -17.50
C ALA A 186 -13.08 13.98 -17.74
N GLU A 187 -12.38 13.30 -18.64
CA GLU A 187 -12.60 11.88 -18.93
C GLU A 187 -12.26 11.02 -17.71
N ALA A 188 -11.08 11.19 -17.11
CA ALA A 188 -10.67 10.46 -15.90
C ALA A 188 -11.69 10.64 -14.76
N ARG A 189 -12.18 11.87 -14.56
CA ARG A 189 -13.16 12.17 -13.53
C ARG A 189 -14.51 11.47 -13.77
N SER A 190 -14.89 11.24 -15.03
CA SER A 190 -16.14 10.54 -15.39
C SER A 190 -16.12 9.05 -15.00
N TYR A 191 -14.94 8.46 -14.79
CA TYR A 191 -14.79 7.05 -14.39
C TYR A 191 -15.03 6.81 -12.90
N VAL A 192 -14.86 7.85 -12.07
CA VAL A 192 -14.84 7.72 -10.61
C VAL A 192 -16.04 6.96 -10.04
N PRO A 193 -17.31 7.25 -10.40
CA PRO A 193 -18.44 6.52 -9.86
C PRO A 193 -18.39 5.02 -10.18
N GLN A 194 -17.99 4.65 -11.40
CA GLN A 194 -17.93 3.26 -11.86
C GLN A 194 -16.77 2.51 -11.20
N VAL A 195 -15.63 3.16 -11.01
CA VAL A 195 -14.47 2.61 -10.29
C VAL A 195 -14.84 2.32 -8.84
N VAL A 196 -15.47 3.26 -8.16
CA VAL A 196 -15.91 3.07 -6.76
C VAL A 196 -16.95 1.95 -6.65
N ASP A 197 -17.92 1.89 -7.56
CA ASP A 197 -18.92 0.82 -7.59
C ASP A 197 -18.27 -0.56 -7.79
N ARG A 198 -17.26 -0.65 -8.66
CA ARG A 198 -16.54 -1.91 -8.89
C ARG A 198 -15.73 -2.34 -7.65
N ILE A 199 -15.07 -1.40 -6.97
CA ILE A 199 -14.34 -1.68 -5.72
C ILE A 199 -15.31 -2.22 -4.65
N THR A 200 -16.44 -1.56 -4.46
CA THR A 200 -17.42 -1.95 -3.44
C THR A 200 -18.11 -3.27 -3.77
N SER A 201 -18.37 -3.55 -5.05
CA SER A 201 -18.84 -4.86 -5.50
C SER A 201 -17.83 -5.97 -5.16
N GLY A 202 -16.53 -5.72 -5.33
CA GLY A 202 -15.48 -6.63 -4.90
C GLY A 202 -15.48 -6.88 -3.40
N VAL A 203 -15.65 -5.83 -2.61
CA VAL A 203 -15.79 -5.95 -1.14
C VAL A 203 -16.99 -6.83 -0.76
N GLU A 204 -18.15 -6.66 -1.41
CA GLU A 204 -19.33 -7.49 -1.17
C GLU A 204 -19.09 -8.98 -1.49
N VAL A 205 -18.33 -9.27 -2.55
CA VAL A 205 -17.92 -10.66 -2.87
C VAL A 205 -17.15 -11.27 -1.71
N PHE A 206 -16.15 -10.58 -1.15
CA PHE A 206 -15.38 -11.10 -0.02
C PHE A 206 -16.23 -11.29 1.23
N ILE A 207 -17.17 -10.38 1.51
CA ILE A 207 -18.14 -10.56 2.60
C ILE A 207 -18.99 -11.82 2.37
N GLY A 208 -19.47 -12.04 1.16
CA GLY A 208 -20.20 -13.25 0.77
C GLY A 208 -19.38 -14.53 0.95
N LEU A 209 -18.08 -14.48 0.74
CA LEU A 209 -17.12 -15.55 0.98
C LEU A 209 -16.78 -15.76 2.46
N GLY A 210 -17.26 -14.90 3.35
CA GLY A 210 -17.09 -15.03 4.81
C GLY A 210 -16.05 -14.12 5.43
N ALA A 211 -15.52 -13.14 4.71
CA ALA A 211 -14.68 -12.11 5.31
C ALA A 211 -15.48 -11.25 6.30
N THR A 212 -14.90 -10.97 7.46
CA THR A 212 -15.53 -10.15 8.51
C THR A 212 -14.68 -8.95 8.90
N GLU A 213 -13.42 -8.91 8.47
CA GLU A 213 -12.49 -7.82 8.75
C GLU A 213 -11.86 -7.36 7.42
N LEU A 214 -12.24 -6.17 6.95
CA LEU A 214 -11.76 -5.66 5.67
C LEU A 214 -11.27 -4.21 5.83
N VAL A 215 -10.16 -3.91 5.18
CA VAL A 215 -9.62 -2.55 5.02
C VAL A 215 -9.71 -2.16 3.55
N VAL A 216 -10.29 -1.01 3.29
CA VAL A 216 -10.45 -0.45 1.94
C VAL A 216 -9.67 0.87 1.89
N PRO A 217 -8.45 0.87 1.33
CA PRO A 217 -7.67 2.09 1.20
C PRO A 217 -8.22 3.03 0.14
N GLY A 218 -8.16 4.33 0.41
CA GLY A 218 -8.38 5.35 -0.61
C GLY A 218 -7.16 5.54 -1.52
N VAL A 219 -7.36 6.16 -2.68
CA VAL A 219 -6.25 6.54 -3.58
C VAL A 219 -5.43 7.67 -2.99
N LEU A 220 -4.15 7.68 -3.33
CA LEU A 220 -3.17 8.65 -2.87
C LEU A 220 -3.38 10.05 -3.51
N PRO A 221 -2.78 11.13 -2.98
CA PRO A 221 -2.83 12.47 -3.57
C PRO A 221 -1.97 12.53 -4.84
N ILE A 222 -2.52 12.10 -5.98
CA ILE A 222 -1.76 11.96 -7.22
C ILE A 222 -1.17 13.28 -7.71
N GLY A 223 -1.77 14.42 -7.37
CA GLY A 223 -1.22 15.74 -7.68
C GLY A 223 0.12 16.06 -7.00
N CYS A 224 0.51 15.28 -5.98
CA CYS A 224 1.80 15.40 -5.31
C CYS A 224 2.89 14.53 -5.95
N PHE A 225 2.55 13.66 -6.88
CA PHE A 225 3.54 12.74 -7.43
C PHE A 225 4.36 13.36 -8.56
N PRO A 226 5.68 13.14 -8.54
CA PRO A 226 6.62 13.72 -9.50
C PRO A 226 6.30 13.46 -10.97
N VAL A 227 5.68 12.33 -11.29
CA VAL A 227 5.24 12.04 -12.67
C VAL A 227 4.23 13.10 -13.15
N TYR A 228 3.21 13.42 -12.36
CA TYR A 228 2.20 14.39 -12.77
C TYR A 228 2.74 15.82 -12.69
N LEU A 229 3.52 16.15 -11.65
CA LEU A 229 4.18 17.45 -11.51
C LEU A 229 5.11 17.77 -12.68
N THR A 230 5.73 16.74 -13.27
CA THR A 230 6.65 16.90 -14.40
C THR A 230 5.92 16.90 -15.75
N LEU A 231 4.91 16.05 -15.94
CA LEU A 231 4.21 15.93 -17.22
C LEU A 231 3.11 16.99 -17.42
N TYR A 232 2.60 17.57 -16.33
CA TYR A 232 1.53 18.58 -16.34
C TYR A 232 1.93 19.87 -15.61
N PRO A 233 3.10 20.45 -15.92
CA PRO A 233 3.52 21.66 -15.26
C PRO A 233 2.60 22.83 -15.63
N SER A 234 2.32 23.71 -14.68
CA SER A 234 1.59 24.96 -14.91
C SER A 234 2.46 26.18 -14.60
N SER A 235 2.36 27.19 -15.44
CA SER A 235 2.95 28.52 -15.15
C SER A 235 2.11 29.32 -14.16
N ASN A 236 0.84 28.95 -13.97
CA ASN A 236 -0.05 29.56 -12.99
C ASN A 236 0.19 28.96 -11.61
N LYS A 237 0.76 29.71 -10.71
CA LYS A 237 1.00 29.27 -9.31
C LYS A 237 -0.29 28.89 -8.56
N GLY A 238 -1.45 29.42 -8.97
CA GLY A 238 -2.74 29.10 -8.38
C GLY A 238 -3.19 27.65 -8.65
N ASP A 239 -2.59 26.97 -9.63
CA ASP A 239 -2.88 25.57 -9.93
C ASP A 239 -2.21 24.61 -8.92
N TYR A 240 -1.30 25.13 -8.11
CA TYR A 240 -0.67 24.38 -7.03
C TYR A 240 -1.24 24.78 -5.67
N ASP A 241 -1.28 23.81 -4.75
CA ASP A 241 -1.63 24.08 -3.36
C ASP A 241 -0.43 24.60 -2.56
N ASP A 242 -0.61 24.80 -1.26
CA ASP A 242 0.38 25.34 -0.34
C ASP A 242 1.60 24.42 -0.11
N ILE A 243 1.48 23.13 -0.46
CA ILE A 243 2.55 22.14 -0.38
C ILE A 243 3.16 21.79 -1.75
N GLY A 244 2.75 22.49 -2.80
CA GLY A 244 3.31 22.36 -4.15
C GLY A 244 2.69 21.25 -5.01
N CYS A 245 1.55 20.70 -4.64
CA CYS A 245 0.86 19.67 -5.38
C CYS A 245 -0.17 20.25 -6.36
N LEU A 246 -0.41 19.60 -7.49
CA LEU A 246 -1.40 20.01 -8.49
C LEU A 246 -2.83 19.84 -7.95
N ARG A 247 -3.54 20.97 -7.76
CA ARG A 247 -4.92 20.99 -7.20
C ARG A 247 -5.91 20.18 -8.00
N SER A 248 -5.87 20.25 -9.33
CA SER A 248 -6.81 19.54 -10.20
C SER A 248 -6.67 18.01 -10.07
N PHE A 249 -5.44 17.51 -9.94
CA PHE A 249 -5.15 16.09 -9.74
C PHE A 249 -5.55 15.63 -8.33
N ASN A 250 -5.24 16.42 -7.32
CA ASN A 250 -5.68 16.13 -5.95
C ASN A 250 -7.21 16.20 -5.81
N SER A 251 -7.90 17.06 -6.57
CA SER A 251 -9.35 17.10 -6.63
C SER A 251 -9.97 15.82 -7.23
N LEU A 252 -9.30 15.18 -8.19
CA LEU A 252 -9.73 13.88 -8.70
C LEU A 252 -9.63 12.80 -7.61
N SER A 253 -8.49 12.73 -6.92
CA SER A 253 -8.29 11.79 -5.80
C SER A 253 -9.29 12.03 -4.67
N SER A 254 -9.51 13.28 -4.29
CA SER A 254 -10.50 13.62 -3.24
C SER A 254 -11.91 13.19 -3.64
N TYR A 255 -12.32 13.42 -4.89
CA TYR A 255 -13.64 13.01 -5.38
C TYR A 255 -13.82 11.49 -5.32
N HIS A 256 -12.80 10.72 -5.74
CA HIS A 256 -12.80 9.27 -5.58
C HIS A 256 -12.96 8.87 -4.12
N ASN A 257 -12.12 9.43 -3.25
CA ASN A 257 -12.08 9.07 -1.84
C ASN A 257 -13.38 9.43 -1.10
N ASP A 258 -14.01 10.54 -1.44
CA ASP A 258 -15.30 10.95 -0.86
C ASP A 258 -16.42 9.97 -1.22
N LEU A 259 -16.49 9.54 -2.49
CA LEU A 259 -17.45 8.52 -2.91
C LEU A 259 -17.13 7.16 -2.27
N LEU A 260 -15.87 6.77 -2.20
CA LEU A 260 -15.47 5.50 -1.60
C LEU A 260 -15.79 5.46 -0.09
N LYS A 261 -15.53 6.54 0.65
CA LYS A 261 -15.92 6.67 2.08
C LYS A 261 -17.43 6.49 2.28
N GLN A 262 -18.25 7.14 1.43
CA GLN A 262 -19.70 7.01 1.48
C GLN A 262 -20.14 5.56 1.20
N ALA A 263 -19.57 4.92 0.17
CA ALA A 263 -19.90 3.56 -0.21
C ALA A 263 -19.48 2.53 0.86
N VAL A 264 -18.28 2.67 1.45
CA VAL A 264 -17.81 1.83 2.58
C VAL A 264 -18.73 1.99 3.79
N SER A 265 -19.15 3.22 4.10
CA SER A 265 -20.10 3.47 5.21
C SER A 265 -21.47 2.84 4.95
N ALA A 266 -21.98 2.90 3.72
CA ALA A 266 -23.22 2.25 3.33
C ALA A 266 -23.13 0.72 3.44
N LEU A 267 -22.02 0.12 2.98
CA LEU A 267 -21.77 -1.32 3.13
C LEU A 267 -21.64 -1.72 4.60
N GLN A 268 -20.97 -0.93 5.43
CA GLN A 268 -20.88 -1.18 6.87
C GLN A 268 -22.27 -1.22 7.51
N SER A 269 -23.15 -0.30 7.11
CA SER A 269 -24.53 -0.26 7.61
C SER A 269 -25.36 -1.47 7.16
N LYS A 270 -25.10 -1.98 5.95
CA LYS A 270 -25.78 -3.15 5.38
C LYS A 270 -25.32 -4.47 6.04
N HIS A 271 -24.07 -4.55 6.49
CA HIS A 271 -23.44 -5.78 6.98
C HIS A 271 -23.02 -5.66 8.45
N GLY A 272 -23.98 -5.73 9.38
CA GLY A 272 -23.76 -5.50 10.82
C GLY A 272 -22.78 -6.46 11.52
N GLY A 273 -22.47 -7.62 10.91
CA GLY A 273 -21.51 -8.61 11.44
C GLY A 273 -20.09 -8.49 10.85
N VAL A 274 -19.87 -7.49 10.01
CA VAL A 274 -18.60 -7.25 9.29
C VAL A 274 -18.02 -5.92 9.79
N ARG A 275 -16.71 -5.83 9.87
CA ARG A 275 -16.00 -4.57 10.11
C ARG A 275 -15.33 -4.11 8.82
N LEU A 276 -15.84 -3.03 8.28
CA LEU A 276 -15.26 -2.34 7.14
C LEU A 276 -14.51 -1.10 7.62
N MET A 277 -13.25 -0.99 7.29
CA MET A 277 -12.37 0.10 7.68
C MET A 277 -11.91 0.83 6.42
N TYR A 278 -12.07 2.14 6.39
CA TYR A 278 -11.45 2.99 5.37
C TYR A 278 -10.06 3.42 5.85
N ALA A 279 -9.03 3.16 5.06
CA ALA A 279 -7.67 3.66 5.34
C ALA A 279 -7.39 4.90 4.50
N ASP A 280 -7.15 6.04 5.16
CA ASP A 280 -6.99 7.34 4.53
C ASP A 280 -5.53 7.58 4.10
N PHE A 281 -5.10 6.86 3.05
CA PHE A 281 -3.76 7.01 2.47
C PHE A 281 -3.56 8.41 1.87
N TYR A 282 -4.63 9.06 1.41
CA TYR A 282 -4.58 10.43 0.89
C TYR A 282 -4.13 11.41 1.97
N ALA A 283 -4.80 11.40 3.11
CA ALA A 283 -4.48 12.31 4.22
C ALA A 283 -3.05 12.06 4.72
N GLN A 284 -2.68 10.79 4.93
CA GLN A 284 -1.35 10.46 5.45
C GLN A 284 -0.22 10.88 4.51
N VAL A 285 -0.34 10.62 3.20
CA VAL A 285 0.68 11.03 2.22
C VAL A 285 0.71 12.55 2.07
N THR A 286 -0.43 13.23 2.16
CA THR A 286 -0.48 14.70 2.19
C THR A 286 0.29 15.25 3.39
N ASP A 287 0.14 14.66 4.57
CA ASP A 287 0.89 15.06 5.76
C ASP A 287 2.39 14.76 5.64
N MET A 288 2.77 13.65 4.99
CA MET A 288 4.17 13.32 4.68
C MET A 288 4.81 14.33 3.71
N VAL A 289 4.06 14.86 2.76
CA VAL A 289 4.53 15.93 1.87
C VAL A 289 4.66 17.25 2.62
N ARG A 290 3.67 17.56 3.47
CA ARG A 290 3.62 18.81 4.24
C ARG A 290 4.72 18.93 5.29
N SER A 291 4.99 17.84 5.98
CA SER A 291 5.91 17.78 7.13
C SER A 291 6.71 16.48 7.12
N PRO A 292 7.58 16.28 6.11
CA PRO A 292 8.27 15.00 5.90
C PRO A 292 9.12 14.58 7.12
N GLU A 293 9.72 15.54 7.85
CA GLU A 293 10.56 15.27 9.02
C GLU A 293 9.79 14.60 10.17
N THR A 294 8.49 14.84 10.27
CA THR A 294 7.62 14.18 11.26
C THR A 294 7.56 12.66 11.05
N PHE A 295 7.79 12.24 9.81
CA PHE A 295 7.83 10.83 9.41
C PHE A 295 9.25 10.29 9.19
N GLY A 296 10.28 11.04 9.63
CA GLY A 296 11.69 10.69 9.45
C GLY A 296 12.21 10.87 8.02
N LEU A 297 11.40 11.47 7.15
CA LEU A 297 11.72 11.78 5.76
C LEU A 297 12.38 13.16 5.65
N LYS A 298 12.97 13.45 4.50
CA LYS A 298 13.55 14.75 4.16
C LYS A 298 12.97 15.31 2.87
N TYR A 299 12.59 14.44 1.94
CA TYR A 299 12.15 14.80 0.61
C TYR A 299 10.73 14.29 0.35
N GLY A 300 9.76 15.21 0.29
CA GLY A 300 8.34 14.90 0.02
C GLY A 300 8.02 14.76 -1.46
N LEU A 301 8.55 15.66 -2.30
CA LEU A 301 8.19 15.71 -3.73
C LEU A 301 9.32 15.28 -4.68
N ARG A 302 10.46 14.87 -4.18
CA ARG A 302 11.61 14.46 -5.00
C ARG A 302 11.73 12.94 -5.02
N VAL A 303 11.93 12.36 -6.21
CA VAL A 303 12.17 10.92 -6.31
C VAL A 303 13.60 10.55 -5.91
N CYS A 304 13.74 9.38 -5.27
CA CYS A 304 15.03 8.81 -4.92
C CYS A 304 15.73 8.19 -6.15
N CYS A 305 14.96 7.54 -7.04
CA CYS A 305 15.49 6.91 -8.24
C CYS A 305 14.98 7.62 -9.50
N GLY A 306 15.85 8.32 -10.20
CA GLY A 306 15.48 9.08 -11.40
C GLY A 306 16.65 9.71 -12.10
N ALA A 307 16.38 10.48 -13.16
CA ALA A 307 17.33 11.15 -14.03
C ALA A 307 16.96 12.62 -14.34
N GLY A 308 16.07 13.23 -13.55
CA GLY A 308 15.56 14.58 -13.82
C GLY A 308 16.50 15.72 -13.44
N GLY A 309 17.60 15.43 -12.74
CA GLY A 309 18.59 16.42 -12.34
C GLY A 309 18.18 17.38 -11.23
N GLN A 310 18.96 18.45 -11.08
CA GLN A 310 18.66 19.52 -10.09
C GLN A 310 17.61 20.48 -10.67
N GLY A 311 16.67 20.91 -9.85
CA GLY A 311 15.63 21.88 -10.23
C GLY A 311 14.32 21.26 -10.74
N SER A 312 14.27 19.95 -10.94
CA SER A 312 13.07 19.16 -11.12
C SER A 312 12.88 18.24 -9.91
N TYR A 313 11.80 17.49 -9.91
CA TYR A 313 11.52 16.48 -8.89
C TYR A 313 12.44 15.24 -9.02
N ASN A 314 13.57 15.35 -9.73
CA ASN A 314 14.46 14.28 -10.15
C ASN A 314 13.77 13.19 -11.00
N TYR A 315 12.62 13.50 -11.60
CA TYR A 315 11.88 12.62 -12.48
C TYR A 315 12.12 12.98 -13.95
N ASN A 316 12.35 11.97 -14.79
CA ASN A 316 12.42 12.10 -16.24
C ASN A 316 11.66 10.94 -16.87
N ASN A 317 10.64 11.24 -17.68
CA ASN A 317 9.81 10.22 -18.32
C ASN A 317 10.58 9.38 -19.36
N ASP A 318 11.62 9.95 -19.97
CA ASP A 318 12.45 9.27 -20.99
C ASP A 318 13.62 8.49 -20.38
N ALA A 319 13.92 8.71 -19.10
CA ALA A 319 14.94 8.01 -18.35
C ALA A 319 14.43 7.68 -16.94
N ARG A 320 13.47 6.76 -16.87
CA ARG A 320 12.83 6.34 -15.62
C ARG A 320 13.76 5.45 -14.80
N CYS A 321 13.44 5.30 -13.52
CA CYS A 321 14.16 4.38 -12.64
C CYS A 321 14.30 2.98 -13.28
N GLY A 322 15.49 2.40 -13.24
CA GLY A 322 15.80 1.12 -13.87
C GLY A 322 16.29 1.22 -15.33
N THR A 323 16.20 2.40 -15.97
CA THR A 323 16.70 2.63 -17.32
C THR A 323 18.05 3.38 -17.35
N ALA A 324 18.69 3.40 -18.50
CA ALA A 324 19.94 4.11 -18.68
C ALA A 324 19.82 5.60 -18.36
N GLY A 325 20.77 6.15 -17.63
CA GLY A 325 20.81 7.55 -17.20
C GLY A 325 20.13 7.82 -15.86
N ALA A 326 19.29 6.93 -15.35
CA ALA A 326 18.72 7.05 -14.02
C ALA A 326 19.66 6.48 -12.94
N SER A 327 19.60 7.06 -11.75
CA SER A 327 20.35 6.58 -10.59
C SER A 327 19.49 6.64 -9.33
N ALA A 328 19.73 5.71 -8.41
CA ALA A 328 19.12 5.72 -7.09
C ALA A 328 19.93 6.60 -6.14
N CYS A 329 19.25 7.22 -5.20
CA CYS A 329 19.88 7.96 -4.10
C CYS A 329 20.60 7.02 -3.12
N GLY A 330 21.46 7.56 -2.26
CA GLY A 330 22.20 6.78 -1.27
C GLY A 330 21.46 6.57 0.06
N ASP A 331 20.38 7.34 0.31
CA ASP A 331 19.63 7.38 1.56
C ASP A 331 18.11 7.33 1.32
N PRO A 332 17.60 6.24 0.74
CA PRO A 332 16.21 6.15 0.28
C PRO A 332 15.18 6.24 1.42
N GLU A 333 15.57 5.91 2.63
CA GLU A 333 14.73 6.09 3.83
C GLU A 333 14.41 7.57 4.14
N LYS A 334 15.07 8.52 3.45
CA LYS A 334 14.82 9.96 3.56
C LYS A 334 13.85 10.50 2.50
N TYR A 335 13.40 9.66 1.60
CA TYR A 335 12.52 10.04 0.51
C TYR A 335 11.13 9.46 0.69
N LEU A 336 10.10 10.28 0.37
CA LEU A 336 8.73 9.79 0.28
C LEU A 336 8.54 8.94 -0.97
N VAL A 337 9.01 9.45 -2.11
CA VAL A 337 8.75 8.87 -3.43
C VAL A 337 10.01 8.20 -3.98
N TRP A 338 9.84 6.97 -4.51
CA TRP A 338 10.92 6.21 -5.10
C TRP A 338 11.20 6.60 -6.55
N ASP A 339 10.21 6.48 -7.46
CA ASP A 339 10.40 6.53 -8.92
C ASP A 339 9.43 7.45 -9.68
N GLY A 340 8.72 8.30 -8.98
CA GLY A 340 7.75 9.22 -9.56
C GLY A 340 6.29 8.89 -9.29
N VAL A 341 5.96 7.62 -9.00
CA VAL A 341 4.61 7.14 -8.66
C VAL A 341 4.62 6.34 -7.37
N HIS A 342 5.61 5.46 -7.21
CA HIS A 342 5.68 4.54 -6.07
C HIS A 342 6.43 5.17 -4.91
N LEU A 343 6.06 4.77 -3.70
CA LEU A 343 6.67 5.26 -2.48
C LEU A 343 7.92 4.43 -2.11
N THR A 344 8.69 4.93 -1.16
CA THR A 344 9.79 4.16 -0.55
C THR A 344 9.28 3.19 0.49
N ASP A 345 10.10 2.24 0.89
CA ASP A 345 9.78 1.30 1.97
C ASP A 345 9.50 2.02 3.29
N ALA A 346 10.31 3.00 3.65
CA ALA A 346 10.11 3.82 4.84
C ALA A 346 8.74 4.52 4.84
N ALA A 347 8.31 5.03 3.69
CA ALA A 347 7.00 5.66 3.54
C ALA A 347 5.88 4.61 3.66
N TYR A 348 6.02 3.43 3.06
CA TYR A 348 5.03 2.36 3.22
C TYR A 348 4.96 1.85 4.66
N GLY A 349 6.10 1.73 5.36
CA GLY A 349 6.14 1.41 6.78
C GLY A 349 5.37 2.41 7.63
N SER A 350 5.54 3.70 7.35
CA SER A 350 4.78 4.77 8.00
C SER A 350 3.30 4.70 7.69
N ILE A 351 2.91 4.40 6.44
CA ILE A 351 1.50 4.21 6.04
C ILE A 351 0.90 3.03 6.82
N ALA A 352 1.59 1.89 6.88
CA ALA A 352 1.15 0.74 7.67
C ALA A 352 0.96 1.11 9.14
N GLY A 353 1.90 1.84 9.71
CA GLY A 353 1.78 2.37 11.08
C GLY A 353 0.51 3.19 11.25
N GLY A 354 0.29 4.17 10.39
CA GLY A 354 -0.80 5.13 10.52
C GLY A 354 -2.20 4.54 10.44
N TRP A 355 -2.48 3.62 9.51
CA TRP A 355 -3.80 2.97 9.48
C TRP A 355 -3.93 1.89 10.57
N LEU A 356 -2.87 1.16 10.89
CA LEU A 356 -2.86 0.23 12.01
C LEU A 356 -2.99 0.96 13.35
N ASP A 357 -2.42 2.14 13.51
CA ASP A 357 -2.50 2.96 14.71
C ASP A 357 -3.82 3.75 14.82
N GLY A 358 -4.68 3.69 13.81
CA GLY A 358 -5.97 4.32 13.80
C GLY A 358 -5.95 5.83 13.54
N THR A 359 -4.78 6.43 13.36
CA THR A 359 -4.64 7.85 13.01
C THR A 359 -5.26 8.15 11.65
N TYR A 360 -5.03 7.23 10.70
CA TYR A 360 -5.53 7.33 9.32
C TYR A 360 -6.45 6.16 8.95
N CYS A 361 -7.26 5.68 9.90
CA CYS A 361 -8.19 4.58 9.69
C CYS A 361 -9.53 4.87 10.39
N SER A 362 -10.63 4.68 9.69
CA SER A 362 -11.98 4.87 10.24
C SER A 362 -12.91 3.72 9.83
N PRO A 363 -13.61 3.07 10.78
CA PRO A 363 -13.38 3.16 12.23
C PRO A 363 -11.99 2.66 12.63
N VAL A 364 -11.49 3.10 13.77
CA VAL A 364 -10.17 2.72 14.29
C VAL A 364 -10.01 1.21 14.36
N HIS A 365 -8.88 0.70 13.89
CA HIS A 365 -8.55 -0.72 13.89
C HIS A 365 -8.53 -1.28 15.33
N PRO A 366 -9.15 -2.45 15.61
CA PRO A 366 -9.33 -2.95 16.99
C PRO A 366 -8.05 -3.25 17.74
N ALA A 367 -6.97 -3.58 17.04
CA ALA A 367 -5.65 -3.85 17.66
C ALA A 367 -5.14 -2.68 18.53
N LEU A 368 -5.80 -1.52 18.50
CA LEU A 368 -5.33 -0.30 19.16
C LEU A 368 -6.23 0.25 20.24
N ARG A 369 -7.47 -0.18 20.32
CA ARG A 369 -8.31 0.23 21.43
C ARG A 369 -7.67 -0.09 22.79
N CYS A 370 -6.72 -1.04 22.80
CA CYS A 370 -5.96 -1.40 23.99
C CYS A 370 -4.85 -0.41 24.38
N ARG A 371 -4.34 0.44 23.47
CA ARG A 371 -3.25 1.37 23.81
C ARG A 371 -3.74 2.68 24.45
N GLN A 372 -4.95 3.14 24.10
CA GLN A 372 -5.46 4.44 24.57
C GLN A 372 -6.08 4.40 25.98
N HIS A 373 -6.49 3.25 26.48
CA HIS A 373 -7.22 3.14 27.77
C HIS A 373 -6.56 2.24 28.82
N GLY A 374 -5.35 1.76 28.61
CA GLY A 374 -4.60 1.00 29.62
C GLY A 374 -5.20 -0.35 30.06
N HIS A 375 -6.41 -0.67 29.64
CA HIS A 375 -7.09 -1.94 29.92
C HIS A 375 -7.72 -2.51 28.66
N CYS A 376 -7.30 -3.72 28.29
CA CYS A 376 -8.00 -4.56 27.32
C CYS A 376 -9.07 -5.36 28.09
N LEU A 377 -10.33 -5.23 27.70
CA LEU A 377 -11.41 -6.09 28.13
C LEU A 377 -11.42 -7.36 27.29
#